data_79762353b7abd73d509e9062d131c789
#
_entry.id   79762353b7abd73d509e9062d131c789
#
_cell.length_a   1.000
_cell.length_b   1.000
_cell.length_c   1.000
_cell.angle_alpha   90.00
_cell.angle_beta   90.00
_cell.angle_gamma   90.00
#
_symmetry.space_group_name_H-M   'P 1'
#
loop_
_entity.id
_entity.type
_entity.pdbx_description
1 polymer ?
#
loop_
_entity_poly.entity_id
_entity_poly.type
_entity_poly.pdbx_seq_one_letter_code
_entity_poly.pdbx_strand_id
1 'polypeptide(L)'
;MSCPLAESEWDDVKVSVVFKSVVKWLIGDRVHIFNRLLRGVTSALAVSLSLLVLNAAPAASHEGHDHSREIRVLEVSGLLDPIEVDYIESELEDAQRDWALAVVLQVNSPGAAGETQAIRDLILNIESSLVPVGAWIGESGATAQGASAYLVQAADFSGIAPGSQIGRFKQFELNQDMTPDVAADSLERGQDAVDISLVDVMAPTLGDFLLAMEDAGLVEQISQELDQADGLIQRSVADDVRVTFNKLSLLDQIFHTAASPAVAYLLLLVGMSMLLLDFFTGGVGVAGGVGCVSLLLSAYGLGVLDVRLWALVALIVAMLGFAVDLQSGVPRFWTSIGVVSLISGSFGLY
;
A
#
# COMPACT_ATOMS: atom_id res chain seq x y z
N MET A 1 4.89 -46.14 13.89
CA MET A 1 5.20 -44.70 13.99
C MET A 1 5.75 -44.26 12.64
N SER A 2 4.88 -43.83 11.76
CA SER A 2 5.19 -43.38 10.40
C SER A 2 4.97 -41.87 10.33
N CYS A 3 5.99 -41.16 9.90
CA CYS A 3 6.06 -39.73 9.79
C CYS A 3 5.34 -39.26 8.51
N PRO A 4 4.39 -38.33 8.55
CA PRO A 4 3.72 -37.77 7.38
C PRO A 4 4.25 -36.34 7.10
N LEU A 5 5.44 -36.20 6.50
CA LEU A 5 5.98 -34.90 6.06
C LEU A 5 6.73 -35.02 4.74
N ALA A 6 6.13 -35.59 3.70
CA ALA A 6 6.79 -35.73 2.39
C ALA A 6 5.88 -35.46 1.18
N GLU A 7 4.63 -35.05 1.34
CA GLU A 7 3.73 -34.85 0.17
C GLU A 7 3.62 -33.41 -0.34
N SER A 8 3.89 -32.39 0.48
CA SER A 8 3.77 -30.99 0.05
C SER A 8 4.93 -30.48 -0.81
N GLU A 9 6.11 -31.05 -0.65
CA GLU A 9 7.31 -30.61 -1.39
C GLU A 9 7.36 -31.13 -2.85
N TRP A 10 6.56 -32.16 -3.19
CA TRP A 10 6.51 -32.74 -4.54
C TRP A 10 5.56 -32.01 -5.49
N ASP A 11 4.58 -31.28 -4.99
CA ASP A 11 3.63 -30.57 -5.84
C ASP A 11 4.21 -29.26 -6.37
N ASP A 12 5.01 -28.54 -5.59
CA ASP A 12 5.68 -27.31 -6.01
C ASP A 12 6.71 -27.52 -7.13
N VAL A 13 7.43 -28.66 -7.10
CA VAL A 13 8.41 -29.01 -8.13
C VAL A 13 7.71 -29.35 -9.46
N LYS A 14 6.56 -30.00 -9.43
CA LYS A 14 5.81 -30.37 -10.66
C LYS A 14 5.18 -29.16 -11.33
N VAL A 15 4.65 -28.20 -10.54
CA VAL A 15 4.07 -26.96 -11.08
C VAL A 15 5.14 -26.10 -11.75
N SER A 16 6.32 -25.99 -11.16
CA SER A 16 7.47 -25.26 -11.75
C SER A 16 7.94 -25.86 -13.08
N VAL A 17 7.94 -27.18 -13.22
CA VAL A 17 8.36 -27.87 -14.45
C VAL A 17 7.32 -27.72 -15.55
N VAL A 18 6.02 -27.82 -15.23
CA VAL A 18 4.93 -27.64 -16.19
C VAL A 18 4.88 -26.19 -16.66
N PHE A 19 5.02 -25.23 -15.77
CA PHE A 19 5.05 -23.80 -16.12
C PHE A 19 6.23 -23.46 -17.04
N LYS A 20 7.44 -23.98 -16.75
CA LYS A 20 8.61 -23.82 -17.62
C LYS A 20 8.42 -24.47 -19.00
N SER A 21 7.73 -25.59 -19.06
CA SER A 21 7.46 -26.30 -20.33
C SER A 21 6.41 -25.58 -21.17
N VAL A 22 5.36 -25.05 -20.56
CA VAL A 22 4.31 -24.25 -21.24
C VAL A 22 4.89 -22.93 -21.74
N VAL A 23 5.70 -22.26 -20.94
CA VAL A 23 6.40 -21.02 -21.34
C VAL A 23 7.37 -21.29 -22.50
N LYS A 24 8.10 -22.40 -22.47
CA LYS A 24 9.02 -22.79 -23.54
C LYS A 24 8.30 -23.14 -24.86
N TRP A 25 7.11 -23.75 -24.77
CA TRP A 25 6.28 -24.06 -25.94
C TRP A 25 5.60 -22.80 -26.54
N LEU A 26 5.15 -21.87 -25.70
CA LEU A 26 4.58 -20.58 -26.13
C LEU A 26 5.61 -19.62 -26.77
N ILE A 27 6.89 -19.74 -26.40
CA ILE A 27 7.96 -18.82 -26.81
C ILE A 27 8.77 -19.36 -28.01
N GLY A 28 8.56 -20.62 -28.40
CA GLY A 28 9.51 -21.45 -29.18
C GLY A 28 9.91 -21.01 -30.58
N ASP A 29 9.23 -20.14 -31.32
CA ASP A 29 9.65 -19.74 -32.69
C ASP A 29 9.55 -18.25 -33.04
N ARG A 30 9.09 -17.41 -32.11
CA ARG A 30 8.94 -15.96 -32.36
C ARG A 30 9.97 -15.08 -31.66
N VAL A 31 10.91 -15.67 -30.93
CA VAL A 31 11.95 -14.96 -30.16
C VAL A 31 12.85 -14.08 -31.05
N HIS A 32 13.08 -14.48 -32.29
CA HIS A 32 13.91 -13.70 -33.21
C HIS A 32 13.24 -12.40 -33.72
N ILE A 33 11.93 -12.40 -33.86
CA ILE A 33 11.17 -11.19 -34.24
C ILE A 33 11.00 -10.28 -33.03
N PHE A 34 10.73 -10.85 -31.87
CA PHE A 34 10.60 -10.13 -30.61
C PHE A 34 11.90 -9.44 -30.19
N ASN A 35 13.05 -10.12 -30.33
CA ASN A 35 14.36 -9.51 -30.03
C ASN A 35 14.74 -8.36 -30.96
N ARG A 36 14.29 -8.37 -32.22
CA ARG A 36 14.49 -7.22 -33.13
C ARG A 36 13.60 -6.02 -32.78
N LEU A 37 12.34 -6.28 -32.41
CA LEU A 37 11.40 -5.25 -31.96
C LEU A 37 11.81 -4.69 -30.57
N LEU A 38 12.24 -5.56 -29.65
CA LEU A 38 12.71 -5.14 -28.34
C LEU A 38 13.94 -4.22 -28.41
N ARG A 39 14.89 -4.52 -29.31
CA ARG A 39 16.07 -3.64 -29.55
C ARG A 39 15.69 -2.31 -30.18
N GLY A 40 14.64 -2.25 -30.99
CA GLY A 40 14.12 -1.00 -31.55
C GLY A 40 13.41 -0.13 -30.49
N VAL A 41 12.62 -0.75 -29.62
CA VAL A 41 11.88 -0.06 -28.55
C VAL A 41 12.82 0.38 -27.42
N THR A 42 13.78 -0.44 -27.03
CA THR A 42 14.76 -0.06 -26.00
C THR A 42 15.68 1.07 -26.43
N SER A 43 16.06 1.15 -27.71
CA SER A 43 16.84 2.28 -28.22
C SER A 43 16.03 3.58 -28.30
N ALA A 44 14.76 3.52 -28.66
CA ALA A 44 13.88 4.70 -28.69
C ALA A 44 13.54 5.20 -27.28
N LEU A 45 13.29 4.28 -26.32
CA LEU A 45 13.05 4.61 -24.91
C LEU A 45 14.32 5.17 -24.24
N ALA A 46 15.49 4.61 -24.54
CA ALA A 46 16.77 5.11 -24.00
C ALA A 46 17.09 6.53 -24.49
N VAL A 47 16.77 6.87 -25.74
CA VAL A 47 16.97 8.22 -26.28
C VAL A 47 15.96 9.22 -25.69
N SER A 48 14.69 8.81 -25.48
CA SER A 48 13.70 9.68 -24.85
C SER A 48 13.98 9.89 -23.35
N LEU A 49 14.45 8.88 -22.66
CA LEU A 49 14.81 8.96 -21.24
C LEU A 49 16.08 9.80 -21.03
N SER A 50 17.07 9.72 -21.96
CA SER A 50 18.28 10.54 -21.90
C SER A 50 17.98 12.03 -22.12
N LEU A 51 16.98 12.38 -22.94
CA LEU A 51 16.54 13.76 -23.17
C LEU A 51 15.75 14.34 -21.98
N LEU A 52 15.07 13.48 -21.18
CA LEU A 52 14.37 13.90 -19.97
C LEU A 52 15.34 14.15 -18.80
N VAL A 53 16.41 13.37 -18.69
CA VAL A 53 17.41 13.48 -17.62
C VAL A 53 18.31 14.72 -17.81
N LEU A 54 18.49 15.22 -19.04
CA LEU A 54 19.33 16.41 -19.28
C LEU A 54 18.69 17.73 -18.83
N ASN A 55 17.39 17.76 -18.52
CA ASN A 55 16.69 18.95 -18.04
C ASN A 55 16.37 18.96 -16.54
N ALA A 56 16.75 17.93 -15.81
CA ALA A 56 16.71 17.94 -14.35
C ALA A 56 18.01 18.50 -13.79
N ALA A 57 18.15 19.83 -13.80
CA ALA A 57 19.15 20.47 -12.95
C ALA A 57 18.73 20.22 -11.50
N PRO A 58 19.61 19.66 -10.65
CA PRO A 58 19.31 19.60 -9.22
C PRO A 58 19.31 21.04 -8.72
N ALA A 59 18.16 21.54 -8.33
CA ALA A 59 18.08 22.68 -7.43
C ALA A 59 18.52 22.20 -6.05
N ALA A 60 19.82 22.05 -5.86
CA ALA A 60 20.39 21.91 -4.54
C ALA A 60 20.36 23.29 -3.88
N SER A 61 19.25 23.66 -3.28
CA SER A 61 19.25 24.65 -2.23
C SER A 61 19.72 23.96 -0.95
N HIS A 62 21.03 24.03 -0.68
CA HIS A 62 21.52 23.93 0.68
C HIS A 62 21.07 25.22 1.40
N GLU A 63 19.84 25.24 1.87
CA GLU A 63 19.46 26.16 2.93
C GLU A 63 20.09 25.58 4.21
N GLY A 64 20.82 26.46 4.93
CA GLY A 64 21.46 26.10 6.18
C GLY A 64 20.40 25.53 7.14
N HIS A 65 20.80 24.51 7.91
CA HIS A 65 20.00 23.91 8.97
C HIS A 65 19.73 25.00 10.04
N ASP A 66 18.74 25.81 9.78
CA ASP A 66 18.00 26.42 10.85
C ASP A 66 17.27 25.25 11.50
N HIS A 67 17.49 25.02 12.80
CA HIS A 67 16.73 24.00 13.55
C HIS A 67 15.28 24.47 13.56
N SER A 68 14.61 24.26 12.44
CA SER A 68 13.22 24.66 12.26
C SER A 68 12.39 23.79 13.19
N ARG A 69 11.57 24.42 14.01
CA ARG A 69 10.56 23.74 14.85
C ARG A 69 9.57 23.05 13.91
N GLU A 70 9.88 21.82 13.53
CA GLU A 70 9.17 21.09 12.51
C GLU A 70 8.43 19.89 13.10
N ILE A 71 7.16 19.76 12.77
CA ILE A 71 6.36 18.54 13.00
C ILE A 71 6.11 17.92 11.64
N ARG A 72 6.49 16.66 11.50
CA ARG A 72 6.28 15.90 10.27
C ARG A 72 5.01 15.07 10.37
N VAL A 73 4.08 15.30 9.47
CA VAL A 73 2.84 14.53 9.36
C VAL A 73 3.00 13.56 8.20
N LEU A 74 2.96 12.27 8.48
CA LEU A 74 3.06 11.20 7.51
C LEU A 74 1.67 10.66 7.22
N GLU A 75 1.22 10.72 5.98
CA GLU A 75 -0.05 10.14 5.56
C GLU A 75 0.11 8.63 5.40
N VAL A 76 -0.56 7.86 6.25
CA VAL A 76 -0.61 6.39 6.22
C VAL A 76 -1.99 5.96 5.75
N SER A 77 -2.14 5.66 4.46
CA SER A 77 -3.44 5.39 3.85
C SER A 77 -3.42 4.09 3.03
N GLY A 78 -4.55 3.39 2.94
CA GLY A 78 -4.63 2.11 2.25
C GLY A 78 -4.05 0.96 3.07
N LEU A 79 -3.61 -0.11 2.41
CA LEU A 79 -2.98 -1.25 3.10
C LEU A 79 -1.52 -0.93 3.44
N LEU A 80 -1.09 -1.27 4.64
CA LEU A 80 0.34 -1.25 4.99
C LEU A 80 1.07 -2.31 4.15
N ASP A 81 1.59 -1.91 3.03
CA ASP A 81 2.40 -2.71 2.12
C ASP A 81 3.90 -2.41 2.33
N PRO A 82 4.83 -3.16 1.69
CA PRO A 82 6.26 -2.91 1.88
C PRO A 82 6.71 -1.48 1.53
N ILE A 83 6.05 -0.83 0.57
CA ILE A 83 6.38 0.56 0.19
C ILE A 83 5.99 1.54 1.28
N GLU A 84 4.79 1.36 1.86
CA GLU A 84 4.31 2.19 2.97
C GLU A 84 5.18 2.00 4.21
N VAL A 85 5.61 0.76 4.48
CA VAL A 85 6.53 0.45 5.59
C VAL A 85 7.88 1.14 5.38
N ASP A 86 8.52 0.95 4.24
CA ASP A 86 9.81 1.57 3.90
C ASP A 86 9.72 3.11 3.96
N TYR A 87 8.61 3.69 3.51
CA TYR A 87 8.35 5.12 3.57
C TYR A 87 8.29 5.62 5.02
N ILE A 88 7.50 4.98 5.89
CA ILE A 88 7.39 5.40 7.30
C ILE A 88 8.75 5.28 8.00
N GLU A 89 9.49 4.19 7.78
CA GLU A 89 10.82 3.99 8.36
C GLU A 89 11.81 5.07 7.91
N SER A 90 11.85 5.37 6.61
CA SER A 90 12.73 6.39 6.04
C SER A 90 12.42 7.79 6.61
N GLU A 91 11.15 8.16 6.68
CA GLU A 91 10.73 9.46 7.22
C GLU A 91 10.99 9.58 8.73
N LEU A 92 10.84 8.48 9.47
CA LEU A 92 11.15 8.42 10.90
C LEU A 92 12.66 8.61 11.14
N GLU A 93 13.51 7.94 10.35
CA GLU A 93 14.96 8.13 10.40
C GLU A 93 15.36 9.56 10.06
N ASP A 94 14.75 10.15 9.03
CA ASP A 94 15.01 11.53 8.62
C ASP A 94 14.54 12.53 9.68
N ALA A 95 13.38 12.29 10.31
CA ALA A 95 12.89 13.12 11.42
C ALA A 95 13.84 13.09 12.63
N GLN A 96 14.37 11.90 12.96
CA GLN A 96 15.36 11.76 14.04
C GLN A 96 16.69 12.44 13.71
N ARG A 97 17.14 12.35 12.48
CA ARG A 97 18.38 13.00 12.01
C ARG A 97 18.28 14.53 12.06
N ASP A 98 17.12 15.04 11.68
CA ASP A 98 16.87 16.49 11.60
C ASP A 98 16.37 17.09 12.92
N TRP A 99 16.24 16.26 13.96
CA TRP A 99 15.73 16.68 15.29
C TRP A 99 14.35 17.35 15.20
N ALA A 100 13.43 16.73 14.44
CA ALA A 100 12.05 17.19 14.39
C ALA A 100 11.42 17.24 15.78
N LEU A 101 10.45 18.15 16.00
CA LEU A 101 9.73 18.24 17.27
C LEU A 101 8.89 17.02 17.56
N ALA A 102 8.24 16.48 16.52
CA ALA A 102 7.46 15.26 16.56
C ALA A 102 7.24 14.71 15.16
N VAL A 103 6.90 13.43 15.09
CA VAL A 103 6.32 12.77 13.91
C VAL A 103 4.88 12.43 14.23
N VAL A 104 3.96 12.69 13.31
CA VAL A 104 2.55 12.32 13.45
C VAL A 104 2.16 11.40 12.30
N LEU A 105 1.75 10.18 12.63
CA LEU A 105 1.15 9.25 11.68
C LEU A 105 -0.34 9.58 11.55
N GLN A 106 -0.75 10.09 10.40
CA GLN A 106 -2.17 10.26 10.08
C GLN A 106 -2.70 8.97 9.47
N VAL A 107 -3.40 8.17 10.27
CA VAL A 107 -3.74 6.80 9.93
C VAL A 107 -5.15 6.67 9.36
N ASN A 108 -5.24 6.07 8.17
CA ASN A 108 -6.49 5.60 7.56
C ASN A 108 -6.24 4.30 6.78
N SER A 109 -6.12 3.19 7.50
CA SER A 109 -5.70 1.90 6.94
C SER A 109 -6.60 0.75 7.40
N PRO A 110 -7.13 -0.06 6.47
CA PRO A 110 -7.97 -1.22 6.80
C PRO A 110 -7.15 -2.47 7.19
N GLY A 111 -5.83 -2.39 7.23
CA GLY A 111 -4.96 -3.52 7.55
C GLY A 111 -3.63 -3.50 6.82
N ALA A 112 -3.02 -4.66 6.65
CA ALA A 112 -1.73 -4.79 6.01
C ALA A 112 -1.73 -5.81 4.86
N ALA A 113 -0.76 -5.67 3.96
CA ALA A 113 -0.40 -6.63 2.93
C ALA A 113 1.13 -6.77 2.90
N GLY A 114 1.64 -8.00 2.90
CA GLY A 114 3.08 -8.26 2.87
C GLY A 114 3.59 -9.00 4.10
N GLU A 115 4.90 -8.92 4.33
CA GLU A 115 5.55 -9.72 5.37
C GLU A 115 5.26 -9.18 6.78
N THR A 116 4.72 -10.03 7.64
CA THR A 116 4.44 -9.72 9.06
C THR A 116 5.69 -9.24 9.81
N GLN A 117 6.89 -9.71 9.42
CA GLN A 117 8.12 -9.34 10.09
C GLN A 117 8.48 -7.86 9.87
N ALA A 118 8.35 -7.35 8.63
CA ALA A 118 8.63 -5.94 8.33
C ALA A 118 7.73 -4.99 9.15
N ILE A 119 6.44 -5.33 9.27
CA ILE A 119 5.50 -4.54 10.10
C ILE A 119 5.86 -4.61 11.58
N ARG A 120 6.33 -5.75 12.05
CA ARG A 120 6.78 -5.91 13.45
C ARG A 120 8.02 -5.06 13.73
N ASP A 121 8.97 -5.04 12.80
CA ASP A 121 10.19 -4.24 12.93
C ASP A 121 9.84 -2.75 12.90
N LEU A 122 8.91 -2.32 12.03
CA LEU A 122 8.38 -0.95 12.03
C LEU A 122 7.74 -0.56 13.39
N ILE A 123 6.93 -1.44 13.99
CA ILE A 123 6.34 -1.21 15.31
C ILE A 123 7.45 -0.96 16.35
N LEU A 124 8.48 -1.80 16.37
CA LEU A 124 9.62 -1.65 17.29
C LEU A 124 10.40 -0.35 17.02
N ASN A 125 10.54 0.06 15.76
CA ASN A 125 11.19 1.32 15.39
C ASN A 125 10.40 2.53 15.89
N ILE A 126 9.06 2.47 15.83
CA ILE A 126 8.18 3.52 16.39
C ILE A 126 8.34 3.58 17.91
N GLU A 127 8.22 2.46 18.62
CA GLU A 127 8.35 2.38 20.09
C GLU A 127 9.72 2.85 20.61
N SER A 128 10.78 2.67 19.82
CA SER A 128 12.14 3.06 20.17
C SER A 128 12.59 4.40 19.58
N SER A 129 11.69 5.16 18.99
CA SER A 129 12.01 6.43 18.35
C SER A 129 12.57 7.44 19.36
N LEU A 130 13.58 8.21 18.92
CA LEU A 130 14.16 9.32 19.72
C LEU A 130 13.31 10.60 19.64
N VAL A 131 12.47 10.69 18.63
CA VAL A 131 11.54 11.80 18.41
C VAL A 131 10.14 11.34 18.81
N PRO A 132 9.37 12.12 19.57
CA PRO A 132 8.00 11.75 19.91
C PRO A 132 7.15 11.40 18.70
N VAL A 133 6.49 10.25 18.73
CA VAL A 133 5.61 9.78 17.67
C VAL A 133 4.16 9.83 18.14
N GLY A 134 3.34 10.63 17.46
CA GLY A 134 1.89 10.63 17.64
C GLY A 134 1.21 9.82 16.54
N ALA A 135 0.09 9.16 16.84
CA ALA A 135 -0.74 8.52 15.84
C ALA A 135 -2.18 9.04 15.92
N TRP A 136 -2.63 9.66 14.84
CA TRP A 136 -3.98 10.21 14.76
C TRP A 136 -4.82 9.47 13.72
N ILE A 137 -5.90 8.82 14.16
CA ILE A 137 -6.86 8.15 13.28
C ILE A 137 -7.82 9.23 12.74
N GLY A 138 -7.47 9.80 11.61
CA GLY A 138 -8.15 10.94 10.98
C GLY A 138 -7.99 10.87 9.45
N GLU A 139 -8.82 11.53 8.71
CA GLU A 139 -9.93 12.41 9.08
C GLU A 139 -11.16 11.61 9.57
N SER A 140 -12.26 12.34 9.86
CA SER A 140 -13.51 11.73 10.32
C SER A 140 -13.98 10.59 9.39
N GLY A 141 -14.21 9.41 9.96
CA GLY A 141 -14.55 8.19 9.20
C GLY A 141 -13.35 7.33 8.82
N ALA A 142 -12.12 7.74 9.17
CA ALA A 142 -10.92 6.94 9.00
C ALA A 142 -10.95 5.66 9.84
N THR A 143 -10.12 4.70 9.46
CA THR A 143 -10.03 3.42 10.19
C THR A 143 -8.58 3.03 10.45
N ALA A 144 -8.34 2.39 11.61
CA ALA A 144 -7.10 1.69 11.91
C ALA A 144 -7.46 0.25 12.30
N GLN A 145 -7.14 -0.73 11.42
CA GLN A 145 -7.53 -2.12 11.63
C GLN A 145 -6.33 -3.06 11.53
N GLY A 146 -6.34 -4.12 12.33
CA GLY A 146 -5.28 -5.13 12.32
C GLY A 146 -3.90 -4.50 12.56
N ALA A 147 -2.98 -4.62 11.60
CA ALA A 147 -1.62 -4.10 11.72
C ALA A 147 -1.57 -2.59 11.97
N SER A 148 -2.40 -1.80 11.32
CA SER A 148 -2.42 -0.34 11.52
C SER A 148 -2.95 0.04 12.91
N ALA A 149 -3.80 -0.76 13.53
CA ALA A 149 -4.20 -0.55 14.91
C ALA A 149 -3.03 -0.77 15.88
N TYR A 150 -2.12 -1.71 15.59
CA TYR A 150 -0.89 -1.88 16.38
C TYR A 150 0.08 -0.71 16.20
N LEU A 151 0.18 -0.10 15.00
CA LEU A 151 0.98 1.12 14.82
C LEU A 151 0.47 2.25 15.70
N VAL A 152 -0.86 2.39 15.82
CA VAL A 152 -1.46 3.40 16.72
C VAL A 152 -1.12 3.11 18.19
N GLN A 153 -1.09 1.83 18.59
CA GLN A 153 -0.74 1.44 19.97
C GLN A 153 0.76 1.59 20.27
N ALA A 154 1.63 1.54 19.25
CA ALA A 154 3.07 1.71 19.38
C ALA A 154 3.51 3.18 19.51
N ALA A 155 2.64 4.12 19.14
CA ALA A 155 2.92 5.54 19.25
C ALA A 155 2.92 6.02 20.70
N ASP A 156 3.72 7.06 21.00
CA ASP A 156 3.78 7.67 22.34
C ASP A 156 2.46 8.34 22.73
N PHE A 157 1.66 8.75 21.76
CA PHE A 157 0.35 9.37 21.97
C PHE A 157 -0.58 9.07 20.80
N SER A 158 -1.81 8.74 21.12
CA SER A 158 -2.79 8.31 20.13
C SER A 158 -4.08 9.13 20.19
N GLY A 159 -4.64 9.41 19.03
CA GLY A 159 -5.88 10.16 18.93
C GLY A 159 -6.81 9.64 17.85
N ILE A 160 -8.09 9.93 18.00
CA ILE A 160 -9.11 9.49 17.06
C ILE A 160 -10.06 10.64 16.71
N ALA A 161 -10.36 10.80 15.43
CA ALA A 161 -11.36 11.74 14.98
C ALA A 161 -12.80 11.21 15.20
N PRO A 162 -13.80 12.08 15.37
CA PRO A 162 -15.20 11.67 15.50
C PRO A 162 -15.64 10.81 14.29
N GLY A 163 -16.26 9.66 14.57
CA GLY A 163 -16.73 8.73 13.54
C GLY A 163 -15.65 7.78 12.98
N SER A 164 -14.39 7.97 13.31
CA SER A 164 -13.30 7.05 12.99
C SER A 164 -13.32 5.82 13.90
N GLN A 165 -12.61 4.77 13.52
CA GLN A 165 -12.68 3.44 14.15
C GLN A 165 -11.29 2.85 14.33
N ILE A 166 -11.11 2.08 15.43
CA ILE A 166 -9.91 1.28 15.71
C ILE A 166 -10.30 -0.12 16.16
N GLY A 167 -9.52 -1.14 15.80
CA GLY A 167 -9.73 -2.50 16.30
C GLY A 167 -9.34 -3.60 15.34
N ARG A 168 -10.02 -4.75 15.44
CA ARG A 168 -9.75 -5.98 14.68
C ARG A 168 -8.31 -6.45 14.77
N PHE A 169 -7.71 -6.35 15.93
CA PHE A 169 -6.30 -6.71 16.17
C PHE A 169 -5.99 -8.15 15.76
N LYS A 170 -6.92 -9.11 15.91
CA LYS A 170 -6.73 -10.50 15.49
C LYS A 170 -6.57 -10.71 13.97
N GLN A 171 -6.87 -9.72 13.15
CA GLN A 171 -6.61 -9.82 11.72
C GLN A 171 -5.11 -9.82 11.39
N PHE A 172 -4.29 -9.44 12.35
CA PHE A 172 -2.84 -9.45 12.23
C PHE A 172 -2.23 -10.16 13.44
N GLU A 173 -1.62 -11.34 13.22
CA GLU A 173 -1.00 -12.14 14.28
C GLU A 173 0.37 -11.55 14.65
N LEU A 174 0.37 -10.55 15.54
CA LEU A 174 1.57 -10.18 16.27
C LEU A 174 1.89 -11.22 17.36
N ASN A 175 2.13 -11.02 18.52
CA ASN A 175 2.18 -12.00 19.61
C ASN A 175 0.87 -11.93 20.38
N GLN A 176 0.38 -13.08 20.89
CA GLN A 176 -0.85 -13.12 21.68
C GLN A 176 -0.80 -12.21 22.92
N ASP A 177 0.41 -11.94 23.44
CA ASP A 177 0.62 -11.08 24.60
C ASP A 177 0.44 -9.57 24.31
N MET A 178 0.48 -9.16 23.05
CA MET A 178 0.32 -7.76 22.63
C MET A 178 -1.09 -7.44 22.11
N THR A 179 -1.94 -8.43 21.95
CA THR A 179 -3.29 -8.21 21.43
C THR A 179 -4.19 -7.72 22.57
N PRO A 180 -4.76 -6.51 22.50
CA PRO A 180 -5.74 -6.07 23.46
C PRO A 180 -6.93 -7.04 23.49
N ASP A 181 -7.33 -7.54 24.65
CA ASP A 181 -8.53 -8.37 24.80
C ASP A 181 -9.79 -7.62 24.33
N VAL A 182 -9.79 -6.32 24.55
CA VAL A 182 -10.82 -5.40 24.09
C VAL A 182 -10.54 -5.07 22.61
N ALA A 183 -11.58 -5.07 21.79
CA ALA A 183 -11.52 -4.80 20.34
C ALA A 183 -10.70 -5.82 19.51
N ALA A 184 -10.39 -7.00 20.07
CA ALA A 184 -9.66 -8.05 19.33
C ALA A 184 -10.32 -8.40 17.99
N ASP A 185 -11.65 -8.51 17.95
CA ASP A 185 -12.46 -8.80 16.75
C ASP A 185 -13.44 -7.66 16.40
N SER A 186 -13.65 -6.68 17.30
CA SER A 186 -14.58 -5.57 17.12
C SER A 186 -13.87 -4.31 16.59
N LEU A 187 -14.67 -3.33 16.20
CA LEU A 187 -14.24 -1.97 15.88
C LEU A 187 -14.88 -1.00 16.86
N GLU A 188 -14.04 -0.27 17.56
CA GLU A 188 -14.48 0.76 18.50
C GLU A 188 -14.43 2.14 17.84
N ARG A 189 -15.32 3.04 18.22
CA ARG A 189 -15.53 4.31 17.52
C ARG A 189 -15.30 5.50 18.43
N GLY A 190 -14.60 6.49 17.90
CA GLY A 190 -14.50 7.82 18.51
C GLY A 190 -14.35 7.75 20.03
N GLN A 191 -15.35 8.27 20.75
CA GLN A 191 -15.32 8.33 22.22
C GLN A 191 -15.30 6.96 22.89
N ASP A 192 -15.96 5.94 22.32
CA ASP A 192 -15.96 4.58 22.89
C ASP A 192 -14.54 4.00 22.94
N ALA A 193 -13.70 4.29 21.93
CA ALA A 193 -12.30 3.87 21.91
C ALA A 193 -11.45 4.59 22.97
N VAL A 194 -11.75 5.85 23.30
CA VAL A 194 -11.11 6.60 24.38
C VAL A 194 -11.54 6.05 25.74
N ASP A 195 -12.84 5.79 25.92
CA ASP A 195 -13.41 5.32 27.19
C ASP A 195 -12.83 3.96 27.65
N ILE A 196 -12.41 3.13 26.69
CA ILE A 196 -11.76 1.85 26.97
C ILE A 196 -10.23 1.90 26.85
N SER A 197 -9.66 3.10 26.72
CA SER A 197 -8.21 3.35 26.66
C SER A 197 -7.51 2.66 25.48
N LEU A 198 -8.18 2.49 24.36
CA LEU A 198 -7.54 2.09 23.10
C LEU A 198 -6.84 3.27 22.42
N VAL A 199 -7.25 4.48 22.68
CA VAL A 199 -6.60 5.73 22.26
C VAL A 199 -6.70 6.74 23.41
N ASP A 200 -5.76 7.70 23.43
CA ASP A 200 -5.63 8.63 24.54
C ASP A 200 -6.66 9.75 24.46
N VAL A 201 -6.97 10.25 23.25
CA VAL A 201 -7.81 11.43 23.09
C VAL A 201 -8.72 11.36 21.87
N MET A 202 -9.90 11.98 21.97
CA MET A 202 -10.71 12.29 20.81
C MET A 202 -10.34 13.69 20.29
N ALA A 203 -9.74 13.75 19.10
CA ALA A 203 -9.31 14.99 18.45
C ALA A 203 -10.01 15.15 17.11
N PRO A 204 -10.95 16.09 16.96
CA PRO A 204 -11.71 16.29 15.73
C PRO A 204 -10.85 16.70 14.53
N THR A 205 -9.77 17.43 14.78
CA THR A 205 -8.82 17.88 13.75
C THR A 205 -7.39 17.53 14.14
N LEU A 206 -6.51 17.50 13.14
CA LEU A 206 -5.08 17.33 13.38
C LEU A 206 -4.52 18.43 14.29
N GLY A 207 -5.02 19.68 14.16
CA GLY A 207 -4.62 20.78 15.03
C GLY A 207 -4.99 20.52 16.49
N ASP A 208 -6.22 20.02 16.76
CA ASP A 208 -6.63 19.62 18.11
C ASP A 208 -5.75 18.48 18.67
N PHE A 209 -5.35 17.55 17.82
CA PHE A 209 -4.46 16.45 18.20
C PHE A 209 -3.06 16.95 18.58
N LEU A 210 -2.50 17.87 17.79
CA LEU A 210 -1.19 18.47 18.10
C LEU A 210 -1.21 19.23 19.43
N LEU A 211 -2.27 19.99 19.69
CA LEU A 211 -2.45 20.69 20.96
C LEU A 211 -2.61 19.71 22.13
N ALA A 212 -3.25 18.57 21.92
CA ALA A 212 -3.35 17.53 22.93
C ALA A 212 -2.00 16.85 23.22
N MET A 213 -1.12 16.67 22.21
CA MET A 213 0.27 16.21 22.40
C MET A 213 1.08 17.20 23.27
N GLU A 214 0.86 18.52 23.09
CA GLU A 214 1.48 19.53 23.94
C GLU A 214 0.95 19.45 25.38
N ASP A 215 -0.36 19.31 25.56
CA ASP A 215 -0.98 19.17 26.89
C ASP A 215 -0.52 17.89 27.60
N ALA A 216 -0.18 16.83 26.86
CA ALA A 216 0.44 15.60 27.39
C ALA A 216 1.94 15.77 27.70
N GLY A 217 2.56 16.89 27.33
CA GLY A 217 3.97 17.18 27.58
C GLY A 217 4.95 16.48 26.64
N LEU A 218 4.48 15.96 25.51
CA LEU A 218 5.34 15.28 24.51
C LEU A 218 6.04 16.28 23.59
N VAL A 219 5.40 17.42 23.35
CA VAL A 219 5.93 18.51 22.52
C VAL A 219 5.81 19.81 23.31
N GLU A 220 6.85 20.64 23.26
CA GLU A 220 6.88 21.87 24.04
C GLU A 220 6.57 23.11 23.17
N GLN A 221 5.70 23.99 23.70
CA GLN A 221 5.44 25.35 23.22
C GLN A 221 5.04 25.43 21.75
N ILE A 222 4.22 24.51 21.26
CA ILE A 222 3.70 24.57 19.89
C ILE A 222 2.43 25.38 19.73
N SER A 223 1.81 25.82 20.84
CA SER A 223 0.57 26.60 20.80
C SER A 223 0.79 28.10 20.90
N GLN A 224 -0.09 28.84 20.27
CA GLN A 224 -0.26 30.29 20.45
C GLN A 224 -1.71 30.61 20.76
N GLU A 225 -1.91 31.68 21.54
CA GLU A 225 -3.23 32.21 21.83
C GLU A 225 -3.60 33.27 20.78
N LEU A 226 -4.72 33.06 20.10
CA LEU A 226 -5.27 34.03 19.15
C LEU A 226 -6.49 34.72 19.79
N ASP A 227 -6.38 36.03 19.96
CA ASP A 227 -7.53 36.88 20.34
C ASP A 227 -8.50 36.98 19.16
N GLN A 228 -9.65 36.36 19.28
CA GLN A 228 -10.73 36.54 18.30
C GLN A 228 -11.48 37.85 18.56
N ALA A 229 -12.04 38.43 17.48
CA ALA A 229 -12.81 39.72 17.55
C ALA A 229 -13.99 39.70 18.55
N ASP A 230 -14.43 38.53 18.97
CA ASP A 230 -15.50 38.31 19.94
C ASP A 230 -15.00 38.16 21.40
N GLY A 231 -13.71 38.38 21.66
CA GLY A 231 -13.10 38.24 22.98
C GLY A 231 -12.93 36.80 23.46
N LEU A 232 -13.06 35.83 22.56
CA LEU A 232 -12.73 34.39 22.80
C LEU A 232 -11.25 34.16 22.49
N ILE A 233 -10.54 33.57 23.44
CA ILE A 233 -9.16 33.11 23.23
C ILE A 233 -9.22 31.72 22.62
N GLN A 234 -8.69 31.57 21.42
CA GLN A 234 -8.54 30.27 20.75
C GLN A 234 -7.07 29.87 20.73
N ARG A 235 -6.76 28.67 21.19
CA ARG A 235 -5.42 28.06 20.99
C ARG A 235 -5.32 27.53 19.57
N SER A 236 -4.19 27.78 18.94
CA SER A 236 -3.84 27.21 17.65
C SER A 236 -2.35 26.86 17.63
N VAL A 237 -1.92 26.06 16.66
CA VAL A 237 -0.51 25.83 16.43
C VAL A 237 0.16 27.16 16.07
N ALA A 238 1.32 27.43 16.65
CA ALA A 238 2.04 28.69 16.49
C ALA A 238 2.63 28.83 15.08
N ASP A 239 2.67 30.07 14.57
CA ASP A 239 3.12 30.35 13.19
C ASP A 239 4.63 30.05 12.96
N ASP A 240 5.42 29.91 14.02
CA ASP A 240 6.83 29.55 13.99
C ASP A 240 7.06 28.02 13.97
N VAL A 241 6.01 27.24 14.18
CA VAL A 241 6.03 25.76 14.04
C VAL A 241 5.66 25.37 12.62
N ARG A 242 6.59 24.78 11.92
CA ARG A 242 6.34 24.26 10.58
C ARG A 242 5.71 22.88 10.66
N VAL A 243 4.50 22.73 10.17
CA VAL A 243 3.85 21.43 9.99
C VAL A 243 4.00 21.02 8.51
N THR A 244 4.79 19.98 8.27
CA THR A 244 5.02 19.46 6.91
C THR A 244 4.21 18.17 6.70
N PHE A 245 3.54 18.10 5.55
CA PHE A 245 2.78 16.90 5.15
C PHE A 245 3.57 16.14 4.12
N ASN A 246 4.11 15.01 4.54
CA ASN A 246 4.89 14.14 3.68
C ASN A 246 4.00 13.04 3.11
N LYS A 247 4.22 12.71 1.84
CA LYS A 247 3.48 11.69 1.10
C LYS A 247 4.44 10.85 0.28
N LEU A 248 4.03 9.65 -0.04
CA LEU A 248 4.72 8.78 -0.98
C LEU A 248 5.10 9.52 -2.28
N SER A 249 6.27 9.21 -2.84
CA SER A 249 6.64 9.70 -4.16
C SER A 249 5.64 9.21 -5.23
N LEU A 250 5.58 9.88 -6.40
CA LEU A 250 4.62 9.49 -7.45
C LEU A 250 4.81 8.04 -7.92
N LEU A 251 6.04 7.54 -7.97
CA LEU A 251 6.30 6.15 -8.35
C LEU A 251 5.83 5.19 -7.26
N ASP A 252 6.17 5.47 -6.00
CA ASP A 252 5.77 4.66 -4.85
C ASP A 252 4.24 4.65 -4.72
N GLN A 253 3.58 5.77 -4.96
CA GLN A 253 2.12 5.86 -4.96
C GLN A 253 1.47 4.98 -6.04
N ILE A 254 2.08 4.86 -7.24
CA ILE A 254 1.60 3.96 -8.29
C ILE A 254 1.69 2.50 -7.84
N PHE A 255 2.82 2.10 -7.27
CA PHE A 255 3.03 0.74 -6.80
C PHE A 255 2.18 0.42 -5.58
N HIS A 256 2.09 1.34 -4.61
CA HIS A 256 1.20 1.23 -3.46
C HIS A 256 -0.27 1.08 -3.89
N THR A 257 -0.73 1.90 -4.86
CA THR A 257 -2.07 1.77 -5.43
C THR A 257 -2.26 0.41 -6.12
N ALA A 258 -1.24 -0.09 -6.84
CA ALA A 258 -1.29 -1.40 -7.49
C ALA A 258 -1.32 -2.56 -6.48
N ALA A 259 -0.81 -2.40 -5.27
CA ALA A 259 -0.89 -3.38 -4.18
C ALA A 259 -2.29 -3.49 -3.56
N SER A 260 -3.25 -2.61 -3.92
CA SER A 260 -4.64 -2.75 -3.46
C SER A 260 -5.34 -3.91 -4.20
N PRO A 261 -6.14 -4.77 -3.49
CA PRO A 261 -6.78 -5.94 -4.08
C PRO A 261 -7.63 -5.65 -5.31
N ALA A 262 -8.42 -4.57 -5.25
CA ALA A 262 -9.30 -4.18 -6.34
C ALA A 262 -8.53 -3.71 -7.58
N VAL A 263 -7.45 -2.93 -7.38
CA VAL A 263 -6.63 -2.39 -8.47
C VAL A 263 -5.77 -3.48 -9.09
N ALA A 264 -5.14 -4.35 -8.28
CA ALA A 264 -4.37 -5.50 -8.78
C ALA A 264 -5.21 -6.40 -9.69
N TYR A 265 -6.44 -6.71 -9.26
CA TYR A 265 -7.40 -7.47 -10.06
C TYR A 265 -7.81 -6.75 -11.35
N LEU A 266 -8.15 -5.46 -11.26
CA LEU A 266 -8.52 -4.66 -12.43
C LEU A 266 -7.38 -4.60 -13.44
N LEU A 267 -6.16 -4.35 -12.99
CA LEU A 267 -4.96 -4.31 -13.84
C LEU A 267 -4.70 -5.66 -14.50
N LEU A 268 -4.96 -6.78 -13.82
CA LEU A 268 -4.87 -8.12 -14.39
C LEU A 268 -5.85 -8.29 -15.56
N LEU A 269 -7.13 -7.97 -15.35
CA LEU A 269 -8.17 -8.12 -16.37
C LEU A 269 -7.94 -7.19 -17.56
N VAL A 270 -7.63 -5.93 -17.30
CA VAL A 270 -7.33 -4.95 -18.35
C VAL A 270 -6.08 -5.35 -19.13
N GLY A 271 -5.02 -5.73 -18.44
CA GLY A 271 -3.77 -6.14 -19.07
C GLY A 271 -3.94 -7.36 -20.00
N MET A 272 -4.63 -8.39 -19.51
CA MET A 272 -4.92 -9.58 -20.31
C MET A 272 -5.83 -9.26 -21.50
N SER A 273 -6.88 -8.45 -21.30
CA SER A 273 -7.80 -8.05 -22.36
C SER A 273 -7.11 -7.22 -23.44
N MET A 274 -6.23 -6.30 -23.06
CA MET A 274 -5.47 -5.46 -24.00
C MET A 274 -4.47 -6.28 -24.82
N LEU A 275 -3.80 -7.28 -24.21
CA LEU A 275 -2.93 -8.19 -24.96
C LEU A 275 -3.71 -9.04 -25.96
N LEU A 276 -4.88 -9.55 -25.56
CA LEU A 276 -5.75 -10.29 -26.49
C LEU A 276 -6.22 -9.40 -27.63
N LEU A 277 -6.66 -8.19 -27.35
CA LEU A 277 -7.09 -7.25 -28.35
C LEU A 277 -5.98 -6.96 -29.37
N ASP A 278 -4.76 -6.68 -28.92
CA ASP A 278 -3.62 -6.42 -29.80
C ASP A 278 -3.25 -7.63 -30.66
N PHE A 279 -3.30 -8.83 -30.06
CA PHE A 279 -3.04 -10.07 -30.78
C PHE A 279 -4.03 -10.33 -31.92
N PHE A 280 -5.34 -10.07 -31.71
CA PHE A 280 -6.38 -10.33 -32.70
C PHE A 280 -6.53 -9.20 -33.74
N THR A 281 -6.23 -7.96 -33.37
CA THR A 281 -6.39 -6.82 -34.31
C THR A 281 -5.18 -6.63 -35.23
N GLY A 282 -4.04 -7.29 -34.92
CA GLY A 282 -2.78 -7.10 -35.65
C GLY A 282 -2.33 -5.62 -35.63
N GLY A 283 -2.62 -4.90 -34.54
CA GLY A 283 -2.43 -3.48 -34.38
C GLY A 283 -0.97 -3.05 -34.31
N VAL A 284 -0.76 -1.78 -34.01
CA VAL A 284 0.58 -1.16 -33.94
C VAL A 284 1.32 -1.52 -32.64
N GLY A 285 0.76 -2.40 -31.81
CA GLY A 285 1.36 -2.83 -30.52
C GLY A 285 1.11 -1.85 -29.37
N VAL A 286 0.31 -0.80 -29.55
CA VAL A 286 -0.01 0.17 -28.48
C VAL A 286 -0.85 -0.51 -27.39
N ALA A 287 -1.89 -1.27 -27.77
CA ALA A 287 -2.72 -2.00 -26.82
C ALA A 287 -1.90 -3.07 -26.10
N GLY A 288 -1.02 -3.78 -26.83
CA GLY A 288 -0.07 -4.73 -26.24
C GLY A 288 0.88 -4.07 -25.24
N GLY A 289 1.41 -2.89 -25.56
CA GLY A 289 2.27 -2.12 -24.64
C GLY A 289 1.56 -1.73 -23.35
N VAL A 290 0.35 -1.19 -23.44
CA VAL A 290 -0.49 -0.86 -22.27
C VAL A 290 -0.82 -2.16 -21.49
N GLY A 291 -1.16 -3.25 -22.18
CA GLY A 291 -1.42 -4.54 -21.58
C GLY A 291 -0.22 -5.08 -20.78
N CYS A 292 0.98 -4.99 -21.34
CA CYS A 292 2.21 -5.41 -20.65
C CYS A 292 2.45 -4.58 -19.38
N VAL A 293 2.35 -3.26 -19.43
CA VAL A 293 2.53 -2.40 -18.26
C VAL A 293 1.49 -2.73 -17.18
N SER A 294 0.22 -2.88 -17.57
CA SER A 294 -0.85 -3.27 -16.64
C SER A 294 -0.59 -4.62 -15.99
N LEU A 295 -0.10 -5.61 -16.73
CA LEU A 295 0.24 -6.93 -16.17
C LEU A 295 1.46 -6.89 -15.25
N LEU A 296 2.46 -6.07 -15.53
CA LEU A 296 3.61 -5.90 -14.65
C LEU A 296 3.19 -5.29 -13.31
N LEU A 297 2.38 -4.24 -13.34
CA LEU A 297 1.84 -3.62 -12.11
C LEU A 297 0.92 -4.60 -11.35
N SER A 298 0.06 -5.34 -12.08
CA SER A 298 -0.77 -6.37 -11.46
C SER A 298 0.07 -7.48 -10.83
N ALA A 299 1.13 -7.93 -11.50
CA ALA A 299 2.02 -8.97 -10.97
C ALA A 299 2.72 -8.52 -9.68
N TYR A 300 3.10 -7.24 -9.59
CA TYR A 300 3.61 -6.65 -8.37
C TYR A 300 2.54 -6.70 -7.26
N GLY A 301 1.35 -6.14 -7.50
CA GLY A 301 0.27 -6.13 -6.51
C GLY A 301 -0.15 -7.52 -6.04
N LEU A 302 -0.30 -8.47 -6.97
CA LEU A 302 -0.60 -9.87 -6.63
C LEU A 302 0.54 -10.58 -5.89
N GLY A 303 1.79 -10.12 -6.04
CA GLY A 303 2.94 -10.63 -5.30
C GLY A 303 3.01 -10.16 -3.86
N VAL A 304 2.44 -8.99 -3.56
CA VAL A 304 2.33 -8.43 -2.20
C VAL A 304 1.12 -8.99 -1.45
N LEU A 305 0.04 -9.30 -2.19
CA LEU A 305 -1.23 -9.79 -1.64
C LEU A 305 -1.23 -11.32 -1.50
N ASP A 306 -1.90 -11.82 -0.49
CA ASP A 306 -2.14 -13.26 -0.28
C ASP A 306 -3.18 -13.80 -1.27
N VAL A 307 -2.73 -14.13 -2.48
CA VAL A 307 -3.59 -14.61 -3.54
C VAL A 307 -3.62 -16.13 -3.65
N ARG A 308 -4.78 -16.69 -3.95
CA ARG A 308 -4.93 -18.13 -4.18
C ARG A 308 -4.58 -18.48 -5.63
N LEU A 309 -3.51 -19.23 -5.82
CA LEU A 309 -2.99 -19.62 -7.15
C LEU A 309 -4.04 -20.27 -8.06
N TRP A 310 -4.94 -21.11 -7.52
CA TRP A 310 -5.99 -21.74 -8.31
C TRP A 310 -6.94 -20.73 -8.95
N ALA A 311 -7.25 -19.65 -8.26
CA ALA A 311 -8.12 -18.60 -8.75
C ALA A 311 -7.43 -17.77 -9.86
N LEU A 312 -6.13 -17.51 -9.72
CA LEU A 312 -5.32 -16.89 -10.79
C LEU A 312 -5.32 -17.77 -12.04
N VAL A 313 -5.13 -19.09 -11.89
CA VAL A 313 -5.22 -20.03 -13.02
C VAL A 313 -6.61 -20.00 -13.64
N ALA A 314 -7.69 -19.95 -12.85
CA ALA A 314 -9.03 -19.85 -13.36
C ALA A 314 -9.25 -18.58 -14.19
N LEU A 315 -8.70 -17.42 -13.76
CA LEU A 315 -8.75 -16.17 -14.54
C LEU A 315 -8.00 -16.28 -15.87
N ILE A 316 -6.84 -16.93 -15.89
CA ILE A 316 -6.10 -17.20 -17.13
C ILE A 316 -6.92 -18.11 -18.07
N VAL A 317 -7.52 -19.18 -17.53
CA VAL A 317 -8.37 -20.10 -18.31
C VAL A 317 -9.59 -19.35 -18.86
N ALA A 318 -10.18 -18.43 -18.09
CA ALA A 318 -11.28 -17.59 -18.55
C ALA A 318 -10.89 -16.80 -19.81
N MET A 319 -9.75 -16.12 -19.78
CA MET A 319 -9.27 -15.33 -20.91
C MET A 319 -8.92 -16.19 -22.13
N LEU A 320 -8.32 -17.35 -21.91
CA LEU A 320 -8.07 -18.31 -23.01
C LEU A 320 -9.38 -18.84 -23.62
N GLY A 321 -10.39 -19.10 -22.81
CA GLY A 321 -11.71 -19.51 -23.28
C GLY A 321 -12.35 -18.45 -24.18
N PHE A 322 -12.32 -17.19 -23.77
CA PHE A 322 -12.80 -16.09 -24.61
C PHE A 322 -11.99 -15.93 -25.90
N ALA A 323 -10.67 -16.09 -25.83
CA ALA A 323 -9.78 -16.00 -26.99
C ALA A 323 -10.10 -17.10 -28.03
N VAL A 324 -10.34 -18.32 -27.59
CA VAL A 324 -10.66 -19.47 -28.48
C VAL A 324 -12.00 -19.24 -29.19
N ASP A 325 -13.03 -18.78 -28.48
CA ASP A 325 -14.35 -18.52 -29.10
C ASP A 325 -14.30 -17.33 -30.06
N LEU A 326 -13.53 -16.30 -29.74
CA LEU A 326 -13.32 -15.16 -30.64
C LEU A 326 -12.68 -15.61 -31.97
N GLN A 327 -11.76 -16.58 -31.92
CA GLN A 327 -11.11 -17.11 -33.12
C GLN A 327 -11.99 -18.12 -33.88
N SER A 328 -12.81 -18.93 -33.18
CA SER A 328 -13.64 -19.95 -33.79
C SER A 328 -14.92 -19.39 -34.45
N GLY A 329 -15.31 -18.16 -34.10
CA GLY A 329 -16.51 -17.49 -34.63
C GLY A 329 -17.83 -18.14 -34.21
N VAL A 330 -17.83 -19.13 -33.33
CA VAL A 330 -19.01 -19.83 -32.81
C VAL A 330 -19.04 -19.75 -31.27
N PRO A 331 -19.49 -18.61 -30.72
CA PRO A 331 -19.46 -18.42 -29.27
C PRO A 331 -20.49 -19.32 -28.59
N ARG A 332 -20.13 -20.36 -27.92
CA ARG A 332 -21.02 -21.12 -27.00
C ARG A 332 -20.29 -21.94 -25.93
N PHE A 333 -19.38 -22.81 -26.30
CA PHE A 333 -18.80 -23.77 -25.36
C PHE A 333 -17.67 -23.13 -24.54
N TRP A 334 -16.69 -22.55 -25.21
CA TRP A 334 -15.53 -21.94 -24.55
C TRP A 334 -15.88 -20.66 -23.81
N THR A 335 -16.81 -19.86 -24.35
CA THR A 335 -17.35 -18.70 -23.62
C THR A 335 -18.01 -19.11 -22.31
N SER A 336 -18.77 -20.24 -22.30
CA SER A 336 -19.39 -20.72 -21.06
C SER A 336 -18.34 -21.13 -20.02
N ILE A 337 -17.30 -21.84 -20.44
CA ILE A 337 -16.16 -22.17 -19.58
C ILE A 337 -15.47 -20.89 -19.10
N GLY A 338 -15.26 -19.92 -20.01
CA GLY A 338 -14.65 -18.65 -19.70
C GLY A 338 -15.44 -17.87 -18.63
N VAL A 339 -16.76 -17.78 -18.76
CA VAL A 339 -17.61 -17.08 -17.79
C VAL A 339 -17.59 -17.77 -16.42
N VAL A 340 -17.73 -19.10 -16.38
CA VAL A 340 -17.66 -19.84 -15.11
C VAL A 340 -16.31 -19.69 -14.44
N SER A 341 -15.22 -19.80 -15.21
CA SER A 341 -13.85 -19.63 -14.71
C SER A 341 -13.58 -18.19 -14.25
N LEU A 342 -14.12 -17.17 -14.96
CA LEU A 342 -14.00 -15.77 -14.56
C LEU A 342 -14.70 -15.52 -13.22
N ILE A 343 -15.95 -15.97 -13.08
CA ILE A 343 -16.71 -15.81 -11.84
C ILE A 343 -15.99 -16.54 -10.69
N SER A 344 -15.63 -17.81 -10.89
CA SER A 344 -14.94 -18.62 -9.88
C SER A 344 -13.59 -18.02 -9.47
N GLY A 345 -12.79 -17.58 -10.44
CA GLY A 345 -11.50 -16.94 -10.20
C GLY A 345 -11.64 -15.59 -9.50
N SER A 346 -12.62 -14.77 -9.87
CA SER A 346 -12.85 -13.46 -9.26
C SER A 346 -13.25 -13.56 -7.79
N PHE A 347 -14.15 -14.48 -7.45
CA PHE A 347 -14.58 -14.67 -6.05
C PHE A 347 -13.56 -15.45 -5.21
N GLY A 348 -12.66 -16.19 -5.83
CA GLY A 348 -11.70 -17.02 -5.13
C GLY A 348 -10.30 -16.41 -5.01
N LEU A 349 -10.06 -15.21 -5.54
CA LEU A 349 -8.72 -14.65 -5.65
C LEU A 349 -8.13 -14.28 -4.29
N TYR A 350 -8.95 -13.76 -3.40
CA TYR A 350 -8.57 -13.31 -2.05
C TYR A 350 -9.26 -14.09 -0.94
#